data_af3074de74b928bec3ed966c39a21d23
#
_entry.id   af3074de74b928bec3ed966c39a21d23
#
_cell.length_a   1.000
_cell.length_b   1.000
_cell.length_c   1.000
_cell.angle_alpha   90.00
_cell.angle_beta   90.00
_cell.angle_gamma   90.00
#
_symmetry.space_group_name_H-M   'P 1'
#
loop_
_entity.id
_entity.type
_entity.pdbx_description
1 polymer ?
#
loop_
_entity_poly.entity_id
_entity_poly.type
_entity_poly.pdbx_seq_one_letter_code
_entity_poly.pdbx_strand_id
1 'polypeptide(L)'
;MSDRDIEAANILEARGITKVFGGLVAVNSVDFNIPERSIVSLIGPNGAGKTTFFNMVSGLYEVSSGSFRFLGQDVTRFGAHRRAQMGIGRTFQNIRLFGTMSALDNVLAGMHTRLKGSIVGAIFASPGTRREEREARWRAAELLDFAGIQGREVFAKNLSYGDQRRLEIARALASEPKLLLLDEPTAGMNPQETARLTELIGRLREERGIAVLLIEHEMRVVMSISDRVTVLDHGEKISEGEPAEVRQDPKVIEAYLGTARTG
;
A
#
# COMPACT_ATOMS: atom_id res chain seq x y z
N MET A 1 -9.04 2.85 38.28
CA MET A 1 -8.26 3.77 37.43
C MET A 1 -8.47 3.26 36.02
N SER A 2 -9.26 3.97 35.26
CA SER A 2 -9.66 3.59 33.89
C SER A 2 -8.46 3.70 32.97
N ASP A 3 -8.09 2.60 32.31
CA ASP A 3 -7.21 2.62 31.13
C ASP A 3 -7.91 3.48 30.07
N ARG A 4 -7.45 4.71 29.93
CA ARG A 4 -7.84 5.55 28.81
C ARG A 4 -7.18 4.92 27.60
N ASP A 5 -8.01 4.46 26.67
CA ASP A 5 -7.62 4.11 25.31
C ASP A 5 -6.64 5.18 24.82
N ILE A 6 -5.38 4.80 24.67
CA ILE A 6 -4.41 5.59 23.92
C ILE A 6 -4.86 5.40 22.48
N GLU A 7 -5.69 6.31 22.02
CA GLU A 7 -6.12 6.37 20.62
C GLU A 7 -4.82 6.44 19.79
N ALA A 8 -4.52 5.35 19.10
CA ALA A 8 -3.28 5.25 18.32
C ALA A 8 -3.27 6.42 17.33
N ALA A 9 -2.18 7.18 17.32
CA ALA A 9 -2.07 8.34 16.42
C ALA A 9 -2.28 7.91 14.97
N ASN A 10 -3.10 8.64 14.23
CA ASN A 10 -3.34 8.34 12.84
C ASN A 10 -2.14 8.79 11.99
N ILE A 11 -1.60 7.87 11.19
CA ILE A 11 -0.59 8.20 10.19
C ILE A 11 -1.19 8.92 8.98
N LEU A 12 -2.43 8.55 8.61
CA LEU A 12 -3.20 9.19 7.56
C LEU A 12 -4.60 9.53 8.08
N GLU A 13 -5.02 10.77 7.85
CA GLU A 13 -6.40 11.22 8.06
C GLU A 13 -6.95 11.77 6.75
N ALA A 14 -8.15 11.34 6.38
CA ALA A 14 -8.91 11.82 5.25
C ALA A 14 -10.25 12.32 5.74
N ARG A 15 -10.63 13.55 5.41
CA ARG A 15 -11.87 14.19 5.87
C ARG A 15 -12.67 14.73 4.70
N GLY A 16 -13.92 14.25 4.57
CA GLY A 16 -14.88 14.69 3.56
C GLY A 16 -14.37 14.53 2.12
N ILE A 17 -13.57 13.48 1.87
CA ILE A 17 -12.94 13.28 0.57
C ILE A 17 -13.98 13.04 -0.51
N THR A 18 -13.97 13.92 -1.50
CA THR A 18 -14.85 13.81 -2.66
C THR A 18 -14.05 13.87 -3.96
N LYS A 19 -14.43 13.04 -4.91
CA LYS A 19 -13.90 13.07 -6.29
C LYS A 19 -15.02 13.03 -7.31
N VAL A 20 -15.02 14.04 -8.16
CA VAL A 20 -15.96 14.17 -9.27
C VAL A 20 -15.19 14.12 -10.59
N PHE A 21 -15.65 13.33 -11.53
CA PHE A 21 -15.16 13.26 -12.91
C PHE A 21 -16.28 13.67 -13.85
N GLY A 22 -16.18 14.87 -14.42
CA GLY A 22 -17.31 15.40 -15.22
C GLY A 22 -18.59 15.47 -14.39
N GLY A 23 -19.60 14.68 -14.75
CA GLY A 23 -20.87 14.58 -14.00
C GLY A 23 -20.93 13.41 -13.01
N LEU A 24 -19.89 12.55 -12.94
CA LEU A 24 -19.90 11.36 -12.10
C LEU A 24 -19.20 11.63 -10.77
N VAL A 25 -19.90 11.44 -9.64
CA VAL A 25 -19.31 11.43 -8.30
C VAL A 25 -18.76 10.04 -8.03
N ALA A 26 -17.44 9.86 -8.11
CA ALA A 26 -16.78 8.57 -7.93
C ALA A 26 -16.45 8.26 -6.46
N VAL A 27 -16.29 9.29 -5.63
CA VAL A 27 -16.14 9.21 -4.16
C VAL A 27 -16.87 10.41 -3.59
N ASN A 28 -17.69 10.20 -2.56
CA ASN A 28 -18.58 11.20 -2.00
C ASN A 28 -18.38 11.33 -0.48
N SER A 29 -17.79 12.43 -0.05
CA SER A 29 -17.62 12.83 1.36
C SER A 29 -17.11 11.72 2.30
N VAL A 30 -16.07 10.99 1.88
CA VAL A 30 -15.52 9.87 2.66
C VAL A 30 -14.56 10.37 3.72
N ASP A 31 -14.83 10.02 4.98
CA ASP A 31 -13.89 10.10 6.09
C ASP A 31 -13.18 8.76 6.27
N PHE A 32 -11.85 8.79 6.39
CA PHE A 32 -11.04 7.57 6.47
C PHE A 32 -9.75 7.83 7.24
N ASN A 33 -9.42 6.93 8.17
CA ASN A 33 -8.24 7.06 8.99
C ASN A 33 -7.40 5.77 8.94
N ILE A 34 -6.08 5.93 8.96
CA ILE A 34 -5.14 4.82 9.12
C ILE A 34 -4.33 5.08 10.39
N PRO A 35 -4.48 4.27 11.44
CA PRO A 35 -3.61 4.32 12.61
C PRO A 35 -2.17 3.96 12.25
N GLU A 36 -1.21 4.47 13.03
CA GLU A 36 0.18 4.04 12.90
C GLU A 36 0.29 2.52 13.16
N ARG A 37 1.19 1.86 12.43
CA ARG A 37 1.49 0.44 12.60
C ARG A 37 0.26 -0.47 12.50
N SER A 38 -0.66 -0.13 11.61
CA SER A 38 -1.89 -0.91 11.39
C SER A 38 -2.03 -1.32 9.93
N ILE A 39 -2.83 -2.35 9.70
CA ILE A 39 -3.29 -2.78 8.37
C ILE A 39 -4.77 -2.42 8.27
N VAL A 40 -5.09 -1.45 7.42
CA VAL A 40 -6.46 -1.05 7.13
C VAL A 40 -6.82 -1.49 5.72
N SER A 41 -7.88 -2.30 5.61
CA SER A 41 -8.38 -2.73 4.31
C SER A 41 -9.54 -1.85 3.83
N LEU A 42 -9.52 -1.53 2.53
CA LEU A 42 -10.58 -0.86 1.82
C LEU A 42 -11.23 -1.83 0.85
N ILE A 43 -12.46 -2.24 1.13
CA ILE A 43 -13.19 -3.23 0.33
C ILE A 43 -14.48 -2.64 -0.25
N GLY A 44 -15.18 -3.40 -1.07
CA GLY A 44 -16.45 -3.00 -1.67
C GLY A 44 -16.62 -3.59 -3.07
N PRO A 45 -17.83 -3.52 -3.66
CA PRO A 45 -18.12 -4.01 -5.00
C PRO A 45 -17.26 -3.35 -6.09
N ASN A 46 -17.30 -3.89 -7.31
CA ASN A 46 -16.69 -3.24 -8.46
C ASN A 46 -17.41 -1.92 -8.74
N GLY A 47 -16.64 -0.88 -9.00
CA GLY A 47 -17.20 0.48 -9.19
C GLY A 47 -17.48 1.25 -7.90
N ALA A 48 -17.26 0.68 -6.72
CA ALA A 48 -17.50 1.35 -5.43
C ALA A 48 -16.60 2.57 -5.13
N GLY A 49 -15.62 2.89 -5.98
CA GLY A 49 -14.74 4.05 -5.79
C GLY A 49 -13.39 3.74 -5.13
N LYS A 50 -13.10 2.47 -4.78
CA LYS A 50 -11.85 2.04 -4.09
C LYS A 50 -10.57 2.53 -4.78
N THR A 51 -10.40 2.21 -6.06
CA THR A 51 -9.22 2.60 -6.84
C THR A 51 -9.11 4.12 -6.98
N THR A 52 -10.25 4.82 -7.08
CA THR A 52 -10.27 6.29 -7.10
C THR A 52 -9.77 6.85 -5.77
N PHE A 53 -10.28 6.34 -4.64
CA PHE A 53 -9.83 6.75 -3.31
C PHE A 53 -8.33 6.46 -3.11
N PHE A 54 -7.87 5.29 -3.48
CA PHE A 54 -6.46 4.88 -3.41
C PHE A 54 -5.54 5.79 -4.26
N ASN A 55 -6.01 6.17 -5.46
CA ASN A 55 -5.28 7.11 -6.32
C ASN A 55 -5.22 8.51 -5.71
N MET A 56 -6.24 8.94 -4.97
CA MET A 56 -6.21 10.19 -4.21
C MET A 56 -5.26 10.12 -3.02
N VAL A 57 -5.23 9.01 -2.26
CA VAL A 57 -4.27 8.81 -1.16
C VAL A 57 -2.84 8.84 -1.68
N SER A 58 -2.56 8.24 -2.82
CA SER A 58 -1.21 8.24 -3.42
C SER A 58 -0.84 9.56 -4.10
N GLY A 59 -1.78 10.52 -4.26
CA GLY A 59 -1.55 11.79 -4.93
C GLY A 59 -1.50 11.72 -6.45
N LEU A 60 -2.00 10.62 -7.05
CA LEU A 60 -2.18 10.48 -8.50
C LEU A 60 -3.40 11.23 -8.99
N TYR A 61 -4.44 11.31 -8.16
CA TYR A 61 -5.61 12.13 -8.43
C TYR A 61 -5.73 13.24 -7.38
N GLU A 62 -6.04 14.43 -7.84
CA GLU A 62 -6.43 15.52 -6.97
C GLU A 62 -7.86 15.30 -6.45
N VAL A 63 -8.11 15.71 -5.21
CA VAL A 63 -9.46 15.72 -4.64
C VAL A 63 -10.28 16.85 -5.25
N SER A 64 -11.59 16.65 -5.39
CA SER A 64 -12.53 17.72 -5.74
C SER A 64 -12.88 18.56 -4.52
N SER A 65 -12.99 17.93 -3.34
CA SER A 65 -13.14 18.59 -2.02
C SER A 65 -12.67 17.66 -0.90
N GLY A 66 -12.57 18.19 0.32
CA GLY A 66 -12.02 17.47 1.47
C GLY A 66 -10.52 17.69 1.65
N SER A 67 -9.93 17.00 2.62
CA SER A 67 -8.53 17.18 2.96
C SER A 67 -7.86 15.87 3.39
N PHE A 68 -6.56 15.73 3.08
CA PHE A 68 -5.69 14.67 3.57
C PHE A 68 -4.61 15.24 4.50
N ARG A 69 -4.43 14.59 5.65
CA ARG A 69 -3.26 14.83 6.51
C ARG A 69 -2.44 13.55 6.61
N PHE A 70 -1.12 13.67 6.48
CA PHE A 70 -0.18 12.57 6.64
C PHE A 70 0.89 12.97 7.66
N LEU A 71 1.05 12.19 8.71
CA LEU A 71 1.93 12.52 9.84
C LEU A 71 1.62 13.93 10.42
N GLY A 72 0.34 14.25 10.52
CA GLY A 72 -0.13 15.55 11.01
C GLY A 72 0.00 16.73 10.03
N GLN A 73 0.69 16.55 8.89
CA GLN A 73 0.86 17.59 7.87
C GLN A 73 -0.22 17.51 6.79
N ASP A 74 -0.76 18.65 6.37
CA ASP A 74 -1.67 18.71 5.22
C ASP A 74 -0.93 18.37 3.92
N VAL A 75 -1.41 17.33 3.25
CA VAL A 75 -0.85 16.84 1.99
C VAL A 75 -1.86 16.89 0.84
N THR A 76 -3.00 17.54 1.05
CA THR A 76 -4.14 17.55 0.14
C THR A 76 -3.73 17.91 -1.30
N ARG A 77 -2.90 18.93 -1.45
CA ARG A 77 -2.41 19.42 -2.76
C ARG A 77 -1.08 18.85 -3.20
N PHE A 78 -0.52 17.87 -2.46
CA PHE A 78 0.76 17.27 -2.82
C PHE A 78 0.55 16.16 -3.84
N GLY A 79 1.23 16.26 -4.98
CA GLY A 79 1.27 15.21 -5.98
C GLY A 79 2.05 13.98 -5.52
N ALA A 80 1.96 12.89 -6.28
CA ALA A 80 2.50 11.57 -5.93
C ALA A 80 4.00 11.60 -5.56
N HIS A 81 4.82 12.32 -6.32
CA HIS A 81 6.26 12.42 -6.04
C HIS A 81 6.55 12.97 -4.62
N ARG A 82 5.88 14.07 -4.24
CA ARG A 82 6.08 14.66 -2.92
C ARG A 82 5.56 13.78 -1.79
N ARG A 83 4.42 13.11 -1.99
CA ARG A 83 3.90 12.14 -1.02
C ARG A 83 4.82 10.93 -0.86
N ALA A 84 5.43 10.45 -1.95
CA ALA A 84 6.43 9.39 -1.89
C ALA A 84 7.68 9.82 -1.09
N GLN A 85 8.16 11.06 -1.27
CA GLN A 85 9.28 11.61 -0.48
C GLN A 85 8.95 11.71 1.02
N MET A 86 7.67 11.90 1.38
CA MET A 86 7.22 11.93 2.77
C MET A 86 7.07 10.54 3.39
N GLY A 87 7.10 9.49 2.58
CA GLY A 87 7.03 8.11 3.04
C GLY A 87 5.71 7.38 2.71
N ILE A 88 4.95 7.82 1.71
CA ILE A 88 3.83 7.06 1.16
C ILE A 88 4.35 6.21 0.00
N GLY A 89 4.60 4.92 0.25
CA GLY A 89 4.96 3.94 -0.78
C GLY A 89 3.73 3.35 -1.45
N ARG A 90 3.89 2.88 -2.70
CA ARG A 90 2.80 2.23 -3.43
C ARG A 90 3.33 1.12 -4.32
N THR A 91 2.60 -0.01 -4.39
CA THR A 91 2.70 -0.99 -5.47
C THR A 91 1.63 -0.72 -6.52
N PHE A 92 1.76 -1.34 -7.67
CA PHE A 92 0.79 -1.21 -8.76
C PHE A 92 0.02 -2.52 -8.95
N GLN A 93 -1.23 -2.45 -9.41
CA GLN A 93 -2.04 -3.63 -9.72
C GLN A 93 -1.32 -4.53 -10.74
N ASN A 94 -0.75 -3.96 -11.79
CA ASN A 94 0.12 -4.68 -12.71
C ASN A 94 1.58 -4.59 -12.25
N ILE A 95 2.27 -5.71 -12.20
CA ILE A 95 3.69 -5.77 -11.82
C ILE A 95 4.52 -4.86 -12.73
N ARG A 96 5.24 -3.92 -12.11
CA ARG A 96 6.09 -2.94 -12.80
C ARG A 96 7.56 -3.13 -12.42
N LEU A 97 8.06 -4.35 -12.57
CA LEU A 97 9.48 -4.64 -12.37
C LEU A 97 10.29 -4.38 -13.64
N PHE A 98 11.55 -4.07 -13.45
CA PHE A 98 12.51 -4.06 -14.54
C PHE A 98 12.91 -5.52 -14.85
N GLY A 99 12.20 -6.16 -15.78
CA GLY A 99 12.29 -7.60 -16.03
C GLY A 99 13.68 -8.09 -16.44
N THR A 100 14.49 -7.22 -17.06
CA THR A 100 15.88 -7.49 -17.49
C THR A 100 16.92 -7.12 -16.45
N MET A 101 16.51 -6.62 -15.28
CA MET A 101 17.38 -6.40 -14.13
C MET A 101 17.27 -7.58 -13.15
N SER A 102 18.31 -7.80 -12.35
CA SER A 102 18.28 -8.77 -11.26
C SER A 102 17.27 -8.36 -10.16
N ALA A 103 16.92 -9.29 -9.28
CA ALA A 103 16.11 -8.97 -8.10
C ALA A 103 16.80 -7.88 -7.26
N LEU A 104 18.12 -8.00 -7.06
CA LEU A 104 18.92 -7.02 -6.33
C LEU A 104 18.86 -5.63 -6.96
N ASP A 105 19.06 -5.56 -8.30
CA ASP A 105 19.06 -4.28 -9.01
C ASP A 105 17.67 -3.61 -9.00
N ASN A 106 16.60 -4.39 -9.02
CA ASN A 106 15.23 -3.86 -8.85
C ASN A 106 15.05 -3.17 -7.49
N VAL A 107 15.56 -3.77 -6.40
CA VAL A 107 15.49 -3.15 -5.08
C VAL A 107 16.38 -1.92 -4.99
N LEU A 108 17.61 -1.99 -5.53
CA LEU A 108 18.52 -0.84 -5.62
C LEU A 108 17.88 0.35 -6.38
N ALA A 109 17.15 0.07 -7.47
CA ALA A 109 16.41 1.11 -8.19
C ALA A 109 15.35 1.78 -7.30
N GLY A 110 14.73 1.05 -6.37
CA GLY A 110 13.80 1.61 -5.37
C GLY A 110 14.46 2.58 -4.38
N MET A 111 15.76 2.44 -4.13
CA MET A 111 16.52 3.34 -3.24
C MET A 111 16.90 4.68 -3.88
N HIS A 112 16.77 4.81 -5.21
CA HIS A 112 17.29 5.96 -5.96
C HIS A 112 16.77 7.32 -5.47
N THR A 113 15.57 7.38 -4.91
CA THR A 113 15.01 8.60 -4.34
C THR A 113 15.76 9.09 -3.09
N ARG A 114 16.58 8.25 -2.47
CA ARG A 114 17.32 8.50 -1.22
C ARG A 114 18.83 8.55 -1.37
N LEU A 115 19.36 8.00 -2.47
CA LEU A 115 20.79 8.06 -2.72
C LEU A 115 21.18 9.52 -3.04
N LYS A 116 22.00 10.11 -2.16
CA LYS A 116 22.53 11.47 -2.32
C LYS A 116 23.64 11.55 -3.36
N GLY A 117 23.99 10.45 -4.02
CA GLY A 117 25.05 10.35 -5.02
C GLY A 117 24.81 11.35 -6.16
N SER A 118 25.64 12.42 -6.21
CA SER A 118 25.71 13.30 -7.37
C SER A 118 26.13 12.47 -8.59
N ILE A 119 25.53 12.75 -9.74
CA ILE A 119 25.99 12.23 -11.05
C ILE A 119 27.51 12.44 -11.22
N VAL A 120 28.04 13.53 -10.68
CA VAL A 120 29.48 13.85 -10.65
C VAL A 120 30.27 12.86 -9.77
N GLY A 121 29.72 12.45 -8.61
CA GLY A 121 30.36 11.44 -7.72
C GLY A 121 30.43 10.04 -8.33
N ALA A 122 29.43 9.65 -9.14
CA ALA A 122 29.42 8.38 -9.85
C ALA A 122 30.50 8.31 -10.94
N ILE A 123 30.82 9.44 -11.58
CA ILE A 123 31.87 9.53 -12.62
C ILE A 123 33.28 9.36 -12.01
N PHE A 124 33.51 9.82 -10.77
CA PHE A 124 34.83 9.81 -10.13
C PHE A 124 35.08 8.64 -9.18
N ALA A 125 34.15 7.67 -9.04
CA ALA A 125 34.27 6.46 -8.23
C ALA A 125 35.01 6.69 -6.89
N SER A 126 34.62 7.73 -6.15
CA SER A 126 35.28 8.13 -4.90
C SER A 126 35.18 7.04 -3.84
N PRO A 127 36.10 6.95 -2.86
CA PRO A 127 36.00 5.98 -1.76
C PRO A 127 34.66 6.07 -1.00
N GLY A 128 34.08 7.26 -0.89
CA GLY A 128 32.74 7.49 -0.31
C GLY A 128 31.62 6.84 -1.13
N THR A 129 31.67 6.98 -2.46
CA THR A 129 30.69 6.37 -3.37
C THR A 129 30.72 4.84 -3.30
N ARG A 130 31.91 4.24 -3.21
CA ARG A 130 32.05 2.77 -3.05
C ARG A 130 31.51 2.26 -1.72
N ARG A 131 31.61 3.04 -0.65
CA ARG A 131 31.02 2.70 0.65
C ARG A 131 29.51 2.78 0.59
N GLU A 132 28.95 3.88 0.05
CA GLU A 132 27.52 4.08 -0.12
C GLU A 132 26.90 2.96 -0.98
N GLU A 133 27.56 2.57 -2.09
CA GLU A 133 27.13 1.46 -2.95
C GLU A 133 27.11 0.13 -2.20
N ARG A 134 28.13 -0.18 -1.40
CA ARG A 134 28.15 -1.41 -0.61
C ARG A 134 27.04 -1.43 0.45
N GLU A 135 26.80 -0.32 1.12
CA GLU A 135 25.70 -0.17 2.10
C GLU A 135 24.34 -0.33 1.42
N ALA A 136 24.14 0.25 0.24
CA ALA A 136 22.93 0.09 -0.54
C ALA A 136 22.71 -1.37 -0.97
N ARG A 137 23.73 -2.05 -1.47
CA ARG A 137 23.67 -3.47 -1.83
C ARG A 137 23.36 -4.36 -0.60
N TRP A 138 23.95 -4.07 0.54
CA TRP A 138 23.68 -4.81 1.77
C TRP A 138 22.20 -4.63 2.20
N ARG A 139 21.71 -3.40 2.22
CA ARG A 139 20.29 -3.12 2.54
C ARG A 139 19.34 -3.75 1.53
N ALA A 140 19.67 -3.71 0.24
CA ALA A 140 18.86 -4.34 -0.79
C ALA A 140 18.79 -5.86 -0.59
N ALA A 141 19.91 -6.48 -0.24
CA ALA A 141 19.96 -7.90 0.09
C ALA A 141 19.11 -8.24 1.33
N GLU A 142 19.17 -7.42 2.39
CA GLU A 142 18.33 -7.57 3.58
C GLU A 142 16.83 -7.49 3.24
N LEU A 143 16.43 -6.56 2.35
CA LEU A 143 15.04 -6.44 1.91
C LEU A 143 14.56 -7.64 1.08
N LEU A 144 15.45 -8.23 0.26
CA LEU A 144 15.14 -9.47 -0.46
C LEU A 144 14.96 -10.64 0.49
N ASP A 145 15.85 -10.78 1.49
CA ASP A 145 15.73 -11.81 2.52
C ASP A 145 14.45 -11.64 3.34
N PHE A 146 14.12 -10.41 3.73
CA PHE A 146 12.86 -10.08 4.39
C PHE A 146 11.64 -10.47 3.55
N ALA A 147 11.67 -10.21 2.25
CA ALA A 147 10.61 -10.61 1.32
C ALA A 147 10.63 -12.12 0.99
N GLY A 148 11.60 -12.87 1.51
CA GLY A 148 11.75 -14.30 1.27
C GLY A 148 12.11 -14.65 -0.16
N ILE A 149 12.84 -13.77 -0.86
CA ILE A 149 13.27 -13.97 -2.25
C ILE A 149 14.65 -14.60 -2.25
N GLN A 150 14.74 -15.79 -2.81
CA GLN A 150 16.00 -16.49 -3.04
C GLN A 150 16.53 -16.18 -4.45
N GLY A 151 17.86 -16.07 -4.57
CA GLY A 151 18.47 -15.81 -5.88
C GLY A 151 18.51 -14.32 -6.24
N ARG A 152 19.34 -13.56 -5.51
CA ARG A 152 19.47 -12.09 -5.65
C ARG A 152 19.85 -11.65 -7.08
N GLU A 153 20.59 -12.48 -7.81
CA GLU A 153 21.08 -12.22 -9.17
C GLU A 153 20.13 -12.75 -10.27
N VAL A 154 19.02 -13.39 -9.89
CA VAL A 154 18.02 -13.87 -10.86
C VAL A 154 17.31 -12.68 -11.48
N PHE A 155 17.18 -12.67 -12.80
CA PHE A 155 16.42 -11.66 -13.50
C PHE A 155 14.95 -11.69 -13.07
N ALA A 156 14.36 -10.51 -12.83
CA ALA A 156 13.01 -10.40 -12.31
C ALA A 156 11.98 -11.14 -13.18
N LYS A 157 12.14 -11.13 -14.51
CA LYS A 157 11.24 -11.86 -15.44
C LYS A 157 11.27 -13.39 -15.27
N ASN A 158 12.31 -13.94 -14.65
CA ASN A 158 12.50 -15.39 -14.46
C ASN A 158 12.00 -15.86 -13.08
N LEU A 159 11.55 -14.95 -12.24
CA LEU A 159 10.92 -15.27 -10.94
C LEU A 159 9.51 -15.78 -11.15
N SER A 160 8.99 -16.60 -10.21
CA SER A 160 7.58 -16.95 -10.14
C SER A 160 6.71 -15.68 -9.99
N TYR A 161 5.43 -15.77 -10.34
CA TYR A 161 4.53 -14.65 -10.20
C TYR A 161 4.46 -14.14 -8.75
N GLY A 162 4.38 -15.06 -7.79
CA GLY A 162 4.39 -14.72 -6.36
C GLY A 162 5.70 -14.05 -5.91
N ASP A 163 6.85 -14.50 -6.44
CA ASP A 163 8.15 -13.87 -6.16
C ASP A 163 8.24 -12.48 -6.78
N GLN A 164 7.71 -12.29 -7.98
CA GLN A 164 7.67 -10.97 -8.61
C GLN A 164 6.84 -9.97 -7.78
N ARG A 165 5.70 -10.39 -7.23
CA ARG A 165 4.90 -9.57 -6.32
C ARG A 165 5.66 -9.23 -5.03
N ARG A 166 6.33 -10.21 -4.43
CA ARG A 166 7.15 -9.96 -3.25
C ARG A 166 8.35 -9.05 -3.55
N LEU A 167 8.93 -9.17 -4.75
CA LEU A 167 9.99 -8.28 -5.21
C LEU A 167 9.48 -6.83 -5.40
N GLU A 168 8.26 -6.66 -5.89
CA GLU A 168 7.65 -5.33 -6.02
C GLU A 168 7.48 -4.66 -4.65
N ILE A 169 7.07 -5.43 -3.63
CA ILE A 169 7.01 -4.95 -2.24
C ILE A 169 8.42 -4.63 -1.73
N ALA A 170 9.41 -5.52 -1.91
CA ALA A 170 10.78 -5.26 -1.49
C ALA A 170 11.35 -3.97 -2.11
N ARG A 171 11.07 -3.74 -3.40
CA ARG A 171 11.44 -2.49 -4.08
C ARG A 171 10.73 -1.27 -3.49
N ALA A 172 9.45 -1.38 -3.14
CA ALA A 172 8.73 -0.29 -2.48
C ALA A 172 9.29 0.00 -1.08
N LEU A 173 9.67 -1.03 -0.34
CA LEU A 173 10.31 -0.90 0.99
C LEU A 173 11.67 -0.19 0.92
N ALA A 174 12.37 -0.27 -0.20
CA ALA A 174 13.65 0.39 -0.41
C ALA A 174 13.57 1.93 -0.29
N SER A 175 12.38 2.50 -0.47
CA SER A 175 12.12 3.92 -0.19
C SER A 175 11.84 4.23 1.29
N GLU A 176 11.90 3.21 2.19
CA GLU A 176 11.59 3.28 3.63
C GLU A 176 10.23 3.96 3.90
N PRO A 177 9.14 3.42 3.34
CA PRO A 177 7.84 4.02 3.51
C PRO A 177 7.37 3.90 4.97
N LYS A 178 6.58 4.87 5.42
CA LYS A 178 5.83 4.80 6.67
C LYS A 178 4.41 4.28 6.48
N LEU A 179 3.86 4.50 5.29
CA LEU A 179 2.59 3.95 4.82
C LEU A 179 2.82 3.27 3.47
N LEU A 180 2.42 2.02 3.35
CA LEU A 180 2.49 1.26 2.09
C LEU A 180 1.08 1.00 1.56
N LEU A 181 0.86 1.39 0.31
CA LEU A 181 -0.40 1.20 -0.40
C LEU A 181 -0.29 -0.04 -1.28
N LEU A 182 -1.15 -1.04 -1.05
CA LEU A 182 -1.19 -2.31 -1.77
C LEU A 182 -2.54 -2.46 -2.50
N ASP A 183 -2.50 -2.60 -3.83
CA ASP A 183 -3.68 -2.70 -4.68
C ASP A 183 -3.81 -4.13 -5.24
N GLU A 184 -4.72 -4.91 -4.67
CA GLU A 184 -4.99 -6.32 -5.00
C GLU A 184 -3.70 -7.16 -5.12
N PRO A 185 -2.86 -7.17 -4.06
CA PRO A 185 -1.54 -7.79 -4.16
C PRO A 185 -1.60 -9.32 -4.34
N THR A 186 -2.69 -9.98 -3.94
CA THR A 186 -2.84 -11.45 -4.06
C THR A 186 -3.52 -11.90 -5.35
N ALA A 187 -3.97 -10.95 -6.20
CA ALA A 187 -4.69 -11.29 -7.42
C ALA A 187 -3.88 -12.23 -8.34
N GLY A 188 -4.51 -13.33 -8.76
CA GLY A 188 -3.90 -14.32 -9.66
C GLY A 188 -2.90 -15.27 -9.01
N MET A 189 -2.76 -15.26 -7.69
CA MET A 189 -1.89 -16.17 -6.93
C MET A 189 -2.58 -17.49 -6.58
N ASN A 190 -1.78 -18.54 -6.49
CA ASN A 190 -2.24 -19.79 -5.88
C ASN A 190 -2.30 -19.65 -4.33
N PRO A 191 -3.00 -20.58 -3.62
CA PRO A 191 -3.17 -20.47 -2.16
C PRO A 191 -1.87 -20.40 -1.35
N GLN A 192 -0.79 -21.06 -1.81
CA GLN A 192 0.49 -21.02 -1.11
C GLN A 192 1.19 -19.67 -1.29
N GLU A 193 1.14 -19.10 -2.50
CA GLU A 193 1.68 -17.76 -2.79
C GLU A 193 0.91 -16.70 -2.02
N THR A 194 -0.44 -16.78 -2.00
CA THR A 194 -1.31 -15.91 -1.19
C THR A 194 -0.91 -15.96 0.28
N ALA A 195 -0.75 -17.16 0.86
CA ALA A 195 -0.38 -17.31 2.27
C ALA A 195 0.98 -16.65 2.58
N ARG A 196 2.00 -16.87 1.75
CA ARG A 196 3.34 -16.28 1.92
C ARG A 196 3.31 -14.75 1.80
N LEU A 197 2.50 -14.23 0.86
CA LEU A 197 2.38 -12.78 0.70
C LEU A 197 1.61 -12.15 1.87
N THR A 198 0.55 -12.81 2.35
CA THR A 198 -0.23 -12.41 3.52
C THR A 198 0.66 -12.34 4.76
N GLU A 199 1.50 -13.36 4.97
CA GLU A 199 2.50 -13.36 6.06
C GLU A 199 3.48 -12.19 5.93
N LEU A 200 4.02 -11.95 4.73
CA LEU A 200 4.91 -10.81 4.47
C LEU A 200 4.24 -9.48 4.83
N ILE A 201 2.96 -9.29 4.45
CA ILE A 201 2.22 -8.06 4.78
C ILE A 201 2.05 -7.91 6.30
N GLY A 202 1.74 -8.98 7.03
CA GLY A 202 1.68 -8.97 8.50
C GLY A 202 3.02 -8.54 9.13
N ARG A 203 4.13 -9.09 8.63
CA ARG A 203 5.49 -8.76 9.07
C ARG A 203 5.88 -7.29 8.82
N LEU A 204 5.33 -6.65 7.77
CA LEU A 204 5.55 -5.21 7.55
C LEU A 204 5.08 -4.38 8.74
N ARG A 205 3.90 -4.70 9.29
CA ARG A 205 3.36 -4.06 10.49
C ARG A 205 4.19 -4.41 11.72
N GLU A 206 4.44 -5.69 11.95
CA GLU A 206 5.01 -6.20 13.21
C GLU A 206 6.51 -5.90 13.35
N GLU A 207 7.30 -6.19 12.31
CA GLU A 207 8.75 -6.10 12.37
C GLU A 207 9.28 -4.74 11.88
N ARG A 208 8.57 -4.08 10.94
CA ARG A 208 9.02 -2.81 10.34
C ARG A 208 8.21 -1.60 10.82
N GLY A 209 7.09 -1.80 11.53
CA GLY A 209 6.22 -0.72 12.00
C GLY A 209 5.58 0.09 10.89
N ILE A 210 5.43 -0.50 9.70
CA ILE A 210 4.85 0.15 8.52
C ILE A 210 3.34 0.00 8.58
N ALA A 211 2.61 1.11 8.43
CA ALA A 211 1.17 1.06 8.22
C ALA A 211 0.86 0.63 6.77
N VAL A 212 -0.23 -0.10 6.58
CA VAL A 212 -0.63 -0.61 5.27
C VAL A 212 -2.06 -0.21 4.96
N LEU A 213 -2.29 0.37 3.78
CA LEU A 213 -3.61 0.45 3.17
C LEU A 213 -3.72 -0.64 2.10
N LEU A 214 -4.64 -1.56 2.30
CA LEU A 214 -4.83 -2.73 1.45
C LEU A 214 -6.17 -2.62 0.70
N ILE A 215 -6.16 -2.69 -0.63
CA ILE A 215 -7.34 -3.03 -1.40
C ILE A 215 -7.28 -4.52 -1.71
N GLU A 216 -8.31 -5.25 -1.35
CA GLU A 216 -8.44 -6.68 -1.63
C GLU A 216 -9.91 -7.06 -1.84
N HIS A 217 -10.13 -8.10 -2.61
CA HIS A 217 -11.45 -8.70 -2.81
C HIS A 217 -11.51 -10.14 -2.26
N GLU A 218 -10.38 -10.73 -1.90
CA GLU A 218 -10.34 -12.03 -1.25
C GLU A 218 -10.58 -11.87 0.26
N MET A 219 -11.84 -12.12 0.67
CA MET A 219 -12.27 -11.94 2.06
C MET A 219 -11.40 -12.69 3.07
N ARG A 220 -10.85 -13.87 2.70
CA ARG A 220 -9.97 -14.63 3.60
C ARG A 220 -8.73 -13.83 3.98
N VAL A 221 -8.11 -13.17 2.99
CA VAL A 221 -6.93 -12.33 3.22
C VAL A 221 -7.32 -11.15 4.09
N VAL A 222 -8.36 -10.40 3.71
CA VAL A 222 -8.85 -9.24 4.47
C VAL A 222 -9.09 -9.60 5.93
N MET A 223 -9.86 -10.68 6.19
CA MET A 223 -10.23 -11.10 7.55
C MET A 223 -9.04 -11.61 8.37
N SER A 224 -7.96 -12.07 7.72
CA SER A 224 -6.81 -12.66 8.43
C SER A 224 -5.75 -11.66 8.88
N ILE A 225 -5.64 -10.50 8.23
CA ILE A 225 -4.54 -9.57 8.49
C ILE A 225 -4.95 -8.15 8.85
N SER A 226 -6.22 -7.77 8.58
CA SER A 226 -6.65 -6.39 8.81
C SER A 226 -6.95 -6.13 10.27
N ASP A 227 -6.49 -5.00 10.78
CA ASP A 227 -6.88 -4.47 12.08
C ASP A 227 -8.24 -3.74 11.98
N ARG A 228 -8.49 -3.13 10.81
CA ARG A 228 -9.74 -2.44 10.49
C ARG A 228 -10.11 -2.62 9.03
N VAL A 229 -11.38 -2.72 8.75
CA VAL A 229 -11.94 -2.81 7.40
C VAL A 229 -12.90 -1.66 7.18
N THR A 230 -12.76 -0.96 6.07
CA THR A 230 -13.70 0.06 5.60
C THR A 230 -14.34 -0.41 4.31
N VAL A 231 -15.65 -0.28 4.20
CA VAL A 231 -16.42 -0.71 3.03
C VAL A 231 -16.94 0.51 2.29
N LEU A 232 -16.60 0.58 1.00
CA LEU A 232 -17.21 1.55 0.08
C LEU A 232 -18.26 0.87 -0.78
N ASP A 233 -19.35 1.61 -1.04
CA ASP A 233 -20.32 1.29 -2.06
C ASP A 233 -20.80 2.59 -2.72
N HIS A 234 -20.89 2.60 -4.05
CA HIS A 234 -21.28 3.78 -4.86
C HIS A 234 -20.57 5.09 -4.45
N GLY A 235 -19.30 5.00 -4.06
CA GLY A 235 -18.47 6.14 -3.66
C GLY A 235 -18.66 6.58 -2.20
N GLU A 236 -19.49 5.93 -1.42
CA GLU A 236 -19.79 6.26 -0.02
C GLU A 236 -19.25 5.17 0.93
N LYS A 237 -18.87 5.59 2.15
CA LYS A 237 -18.51 4.65 3.21
C LYS A 237 -19.79 4.11 3.85
N ILE A 238 -20.07 2.82 3.67
CA ILE A 238 -21.27 2.16 4.21
C ILE A 238 -21.02 1.45 5.54
N SER A 239 -19.79 1.05 5.82
CA SER A 239 -19.41 0.36 7.06
C SER A 239 -17.93 0.56 7.37
N GLU A 240 -17.56 0.50 8.65
CA GLU A 240 -16.19 0.53 9.14
C GLU A 240 -16.14 -0.13 10.53
N GLY A 241 -15.17 -1.02 10.75
CA GLY A 241 -15.02 -1.70 12.03
C GLY A 241 -13.97 -2.80 11.98
N GLU A 242 -13.94 -3.63 13.01
CA GLU A 242 -13.15 -4.85 13.01
C GLU A 242 -13.64 -5.83 11.92
N PRO A 243 -12.75 -6.68 11.38
CA PRO A 243 -13.14 -7.63 10.32
C PRO A 243 -14.38 -8.46 10.65
N ALA A 244 -14.51 -8.93 11.90
CA ALA A 244 -15.63 -9.75 12.35
C ALA A 244 -16.97 -8.99 12.36
N GLU A 245 -16.94 -7.71 12.73
CA GLU A 245 -18.11 -6.83 12.75
C GLU A 245 -18.59 -6.52 11.32
N VAL A 246 -17.64 -6.09 10.46
CA VAL A 246 -17.93 -5.74 9.07
C VAL A 246 -18.50 -6.92 8.29
N ARG A 247 -18.01 -8.14 8.56
CA ARG A 247 -18.53 -9.36 7.93
C ARG A 247 -20.01 -9.63 8.21
N GLN A 248 -20.51 -9.17 9.36
CA GLN A 248 -21.89 -9.39 9.79
C GLN A 248 -22.80 -8.20 9.55
N ASP A 249 -22.26 -7.08 9.05
CA ASP A 249 -23.02 -5.87 8.79
C ASP A 249 -24.04 -6.11 7.64
N PRO A 250 -25.34 -5.95 7.88
CA PRO A 250 -26.38 -6.13 6.86
C PRO A 250 -26.15 -5.28 5.60
N LYS A 251 -25.66 -4.05 5.75
CA LYS A 251 -25.36 -3.15 4.63
C LYS A 251 -24.25 -3.72 3.73
N VAL A 252 -23.24 -4.34 4.35
CA VAL A 252 -22.14 -4.97 3.62
C VAL A 252 -22.63 -6.20 2.87
N ILE A 253 -23.44 -7.04 3.54
CA ILE A 253 -24.04 -8.22 2.92
C ILE A 253 -24.89 -7.83 1.72
N GLU A 254 -25.75 -6.81 1.86
CA GLU A 254 -26.59 -6.28 0.80
C GLU A 254 -25.78 -5.75 -0.38
N ALA A 255 -24.70 -4.97 -0.13
CA ALA A 255 -23.84 -4.41 -1.17
C ALA A 255 -23.16 -5.49 -2.03
N TYR A 256 -22.80 -6.64 -1.44
CA TYR A 256 -22.15 -7.74 -2.16
C TYR A 256 -23.13 -8.72 -2.82
N LEU A 257 -24.28 -8.95 -2.21
CA LEU A 257 -25.28 -9.87 -2.77
C LEU A 257 -26.25 -9.19 -3.74
N GLY A 258 -26.28 -7.87 -3.77
CA GLY A 258 -27.33 -7.08 -4.39
C GLY A 258 -28.64 -7.17 -3.59
N THR A 259 -29.49 -6.18 -3.71
CA THR A 259 -30.89 -6.34 -3.30
C THR A 259 -31.47 -7.48 -4.11
N ALA A 260 -31.82 -8.59 -3.45
CA ALA A 260 -32.67 -9.59 -4.08
C ALA A 260 -33.87 -8.82 -4.63
N ARG A 261 -33.96 -8.65 -5.93
CA ARG A 261 -35.10 -8.04 -6.58
C ARG A 261 -36.30 -8.89 -6.19
N THR A 262 -37.02 -8.45 -5.17
CA THR A 262 -38.40 -8.86 -4.96
C THR A 262 -39.16 -8.30 -6.16
N GLY A 263 -39.27 -9.12 -7.20
CA GLY A 263 -40.15 -8.93 -8.32
C GLY A 263 -41.51 -9.50 -7.98
#